data_a5502b3b6415186d35e9c37761dde1b1
#
_entry.id   a5502b3b6415186d35e9c37761dde1b1
#
_cell.length_a   1.000
_cell.length_b   1.000
_cell.length_c   1.000
_cell.angle_alpha   90.00
_cell.angle_beta   90.00
_cell.angle_gamma   90.00
#
_symmetry.space_group_name_H-M   'P 1'
#
loop_
_entity.id
_entity.type
_entity.pdbx_description
1 polymer ?
#
loop_
_entity_poly.entity_id
_entity_poly.type
_entity_poly.pdbx_seq_one_letter_code
_entity_poly.pdbx_strand_id
1 'polypeptide(L)'
;LWEENTIGKLSADMPLELQTFELPPLSVFLDAVTENATVKRAQSEVEQVKNEYRLQKRDWWNYFKLNGNYSYGKYNVLSNASDEYTPMYQTTMSNAQHSFSVGASVGISFGDLINRQLKLKKYKYDIEQLQYTQEEVMEERRLRVLEAYNAVTEQMSTIKAKAETAALYNAQTKILENDFIQGKIEISTLSIERARRTGAVTSYEQARVTLHNSVILLEMLTNIKIIKEK
;
A
#
# COMPACT_ATOMS: atom_id res chain seq x y z
N LEU A 1 53.54 -4.40 -3.90
CA LEU A 1 53.08 -5.09 -5.13
C LEU A 1 52.25 -6.36 -4.85
N TRP A 2 52.35 -6.99 -3.64
CA TRP A 2 51.57 -8.20 -3.30
C TRP A 2 50.31 -7.87 -2.50
N GLU A 3 50.25 -6.75 -1.79
CA GLU A 3 49.08 -6.33 -1.00
C GLU A 3 47.94 -5.78 -1.87
N GLU A 4 48.24 -5.02 -2.91
CA GLU A 4 47.22 -4.47 -3.82
C GLU A 4 46.42 -5.55 -4.57
N ASN A 5 47.09 -6.68 -4.92
CA ASN A 5 46.44 -7.76 -5.68
C ASN A 5 45.47 -8.62 -4.82
N THR A 6 45.63 -8.64 -3.51
CA THR A 6 44.80 -9.47 -2.62
C THR A 6 43.57 -8.67 -2.14
N ILE A 7 43.74 -7.38 -1.86
CA ILE A 7 42.64 -6.44 -1.58
C ILE A 7 41.77 -6.26 -2.83
N GLY A 8 42.42 -6.15 -4.01
CA GLY A 8 41.72 -6.07 -5.29
C GLY A 8 40.91 -7.32 -5.64
N LYS A 9 41.33 -8.53 -5.22
CA LYS A 9 40.53 -9.75 -5.44
C LYS A 9 39.36 -9.92 -4.51
N LEU A 10 39.45 -9.50 -3.25
CA LEU A 10 38.31 -9.53 -2.33
C LEU A 10 37.28 -8.44 -2.63
N SER A 11 37.74 -7.29 -3.13
CA SER A 11 36.84 -6.25 -3.63
C SER A 11 36.22 -6.62 -4.98
N ALA A 12 36.92 -7.48 -5.79
CA ALA A 12 36.38 -7.98 -7.05
C ALA A 12 35.33 -9.10 -6.90
N ASP A 13 35.32 -9.81 -5.76
CA ASP A 13 34.29 -10.80 -5.42
C ASP A 13 33.03 -10.18 -4.80
N MET A 14 33.06 -8.88 -4.51
CA MET A 14 31.83 -8.12 -4.21
C MET A 14 31.09 -7.91 -5.54
N PRO A 15 29.78 -8.20 -5.63
CA PRO A 15 29.04 -7.88 -6.84
C PRO A 15 29.35 -6.42 -7.23
N LEU A 16 29.76 -6.20 -8.48
CA LEU A 16 30.10 -4.86 -9.01
C LEU A 16 29.03 -3.81 -8.69
N GLU A 17 27.81 -4.26 -8.52
CA GLU A 17 26.63 -3.49 -8.15
C GLU A 17 26.70 -2.85 -6.75
N LEU A 18 27.39 -3.47 -5.80
CA LEU A 18 27.55 -2.93 -4.44
C LEU A 18 28.82 -2.06 -4.28
N GLN A 19 29.75 -2.12 -5.25
CA GLN A 19 30.99 -1.32 -5.21
C GLN A 19 30.81 0.13 -5.67
N THR A 20 29.79 0.38 -6.51
CA THR A 20 29.48 1.71 -7.08
C THR A 20 28.14 2.26 -6.62
N PHE A 21 27.64 1.73 -5.51
CA PHE A 21 26.33 2.06 -5.01
C PHE A 21 26.37 3.43 -4.29
N GLU A 22 25.76 4.44 -4.91
CA GLU A 22 25.45 5.70 -4.27
C GLU A 22 24.00 5.70 -3.81
N LEU A 23 23.80 5.77 -2.49
CA LEU A 23 22.47 5.85 -1.91
C LEU A 23 21.88 7.24 -2.18
N PRO A 24 20.73 7.37 -2.85
CA PRO A 24 20.04 8.65 -3.00
C PRO A 24 19.75 9.31 -1.66
N PRO A 25 19.58 10.64 -1.61
CA PRO A 25 19.26 11.33 -0.36
C PRO A 25 17.92 10.88 0.19
N LEU A 26 17.79 10.85 1.51
CA LEU A 26 16.59 10.41 2.23
C LEU A 26 15.29 11.09 1.75
N SER A 27 15.36 12.36 1.35
CA SER A 27 14.21 13.12 0.85
C SER A 27 13.49 12.43 -0.30
N VAL A 28 14.24 11.83 -1.23
CA VAL A 28 13.67 11.11 -2.41
C VAL A 28 12.81 9.93 -1.95
N PHE A 29 13.27 9.20 -0.94
CA PHE A 29 12.54 8.05 -0.38
C PHE A 29 11.32 8.47 0.42
N LEU A 30 11.40 9.59 1.17
CA LEU A 30 10.27 10.12 1.92
C LEU A 30 9.17 10.68 1.02
N ASP A 31 9.54 11.28 -0.11
CA ASP A 31 8.57 11.76 -1.10
C ASP A 31 7.83 10.59 -1.78
N ALA A 32 8.53 9.49 -2.02
CA ALA A 32 7.94 8.28 -2.61
C ALA A 32 6.90 7.59 -1.70
N VAL A 33 6.90 7.87 -0.38
CA VAL A 33 5.90 7.33 0.55
C VAL A 33 4.48 7.70 0.13
N THR A 34 4.27 8.87 -0.46
CA THR A 34 2.95 9.32 -0.93
C THR A 34 2.35 8.42 -2.01
N GLU A 35 3.20 7.74 -2.78
CA GLU A 35 2.81 6.79 -3.82
C GLU A 35 2.49 5.39 -3.28
N ASN A 36 2.76 5.14 -2.00
CA ASN A 36 2.55 3.83 -1.38
C ASN A 36 1.05 3.47 -1.36
N ALA A 37 0.74 2.21 -1.69
CA ALA A 37 -0.63 1.70 -1.76
C ALA A 37 -1.41 1.89 -0.46
N THR A 38 -0.75 1.77 0.71
CA THR A 38 -1.41 1.95 2.02
C THR A 38 -1.84 3.40 2.24
N VAL A 39 -1.00 4.36 1.84
CA VAL A 39 -1.30 5.80 1.91
C VAL A 39 -2.41 6.16 0.93
N LYS A 40 -2.35 5.67 -0.30
CA LYS A 40 -3.40 5.86 -1.31
C LYS A 40 -4.74 5.27 -0.88
N ARG A 41 -4.73 4.12 -0.19
CA ARG A 41 -5.93 3.54 0.39
C ARG A 41 -6.55 4.46 1.44
N ALA A 42 -5.78 4.94 2.40
CA ALA A 42 -6.27 5.86 3.42
C ALA A 42 -6.82 7.16 2.80
N GLN A 43 -6.17 7.69 1.76
CA GLN A 43 -6.67 8.83 0.99
C GLN A 43 -8.01 8.52 0.31
N SER A 44 -8.16 7.33 -0.28
CA SER A 44 -9.41 6.91 -0.92
C SER A 44 -10.56 6.78 0.08
N GLU A 45 -10.29 6.31 1.30
CA GLU A 45 -11.27 6.22 2.38
C GLU A 45 -11.78 7.63 2.78
N VAL A 46 -10.90 8.62 2.88
CA VAL A 46 -11.28 10.02 3.11
C VAL A 46 -12.18 10.54 1.99
N GLU A 47 -11.81 10.31 0.73
CA GLU A 47 -12.61 10.76 -0.43
C GLU A 47 -13.96 10.04 -0.51
N GLN A 48 -14.04 8.77 -0.14
CA GLN A 48 -15.30 8.04 -0.06
C GLN A 48 -16.27 8.73 0.90
N VAL A 49 -15.86 8.99 2.14
CA VAL A 49 -16.74 9.64 3.13
C VAL A 49 -17.08 11.09 2.76
N LYS A 50 -16.16 11.82 2.09
CA LYS A 50 -16.50 13.12 1.49
C LYS A 50 -17.59 13.01 0.45
N ASN A 51 -17.58 11.96 -0.38
CA ASN A 51 -18.65 11.75 -1.36
C ASN A 51 -19.97 11.36 -0.68
N GLU A 52 -19.95 10.53 0.36
CA GLU A 52 -21.12 10.20 1.18
C GLU A 52 -21.71 11.46 1.83
N TYR A 53 -20.87 12.35 2.37
CA TYR A 53 -21.30 13.65 2.86
C TYR A 53 -21.98 14.49 1.78
N ARG A 54 -21.43 14.51 0.55
CA ARG A 54 -22.03 15.23 -0.59
C ARG A 54 -23.39 14.64 -0.97
N LEU A 55 -23.51 13.30 -0.96
CA LEU A 55 -24.77 12.60 -1.21
C LEU A 55 -25.79 12.93 -0.12
N GLN A 56 -25.41 12.85 1.16
CA GLN A 56 -26.29 13.19 2.28
C GLN A 56 -26.75 14.66 2.24
N LYS A 57 -25.89 15.56 1.78
CA LYS A 57 -26.27 16.97 1.56
C LYS A 57 -27.35 17.12 0.49
N ARG A 58 -27.37 16.23 -0.52
CA ARG A 58 -28.34 16.22 -1.62
C ARG A 58 -29.57 15.36 -1.32
N ASP A 59 -29.60 14.63 -0.23
CA ASP A 59 -30.64 13.66 0.11
C ASP A 59 -32.04 14.30 0.23
N TRP A 60 -32.12 15.61 0.39
CA TRP A 60 -33.39 16.36 0.38
C TRP A 60 -34.16 16.22 -0.94
N TRP A 61 -33.51 15.85 -2.05
CA TRP A 61 -34.20 15.58 -3.31
C TRP A 61 -35.08 14.33 -3.22
N ASN A 62 -34.80 13.42 -2.30
CA ASN A 62 -35.59 12.21 -2.07
C ASN A 62 -36.96 12.51 -1.47
N TYR A 63 -37.19 13.72 -0.95
CA TYR A 63 -38.52 14.16 -0.50
C TYR A 63 -39.48 14.43 -1.67
N PHE A 64 -38.96 14.64 -2.86
CA PHE A 64 -39.74 14.84 -4.07
C PHE A 64 -39.84 13.54 -4.84
N LYS A 65 -41.05 13.02 -4.97
CA LYS A 65 -41.30 11.77 -5.72
C LYS A 65 -42.16 12.10 -6.92
N LEU A 66 -41.70 11.69 -8.11
CA LEU A 66 -42.46 11.73 -9.34
C LEU A 66 -42.89 10.31 -9.67
N ASN A 67 -44.21 10.09 -9.80
CA ASN A 67 -44.78 8.80 -10.10
C ASN A 67 -45.49 8.89 -11.45
N GLY A 68 -45.10 8.02 -12.38
CA GLY A 68 -45.79 7.83 -13.64
C GLY A 68 -46.33 6.40 -13.71
N ASN A 69 -47.62 6.23 -13.94
CA ASN A 69 -48.21 4.92 -14.14
C ASN A 69 -48.94 4.89 -15.48
N TYR A 70 -48.63 3.87 -16.29
CA TYR A 70 -49.35 3.56 -17.50
C TYR A 70 -49.89 2.16 -17.38
N SER A 71 -51.22 2.00 -17.55
CA SER A 71 -51.87 0.70 -17.58
C SER A 71 -52.69 0.54 -18.83
N TYR A 72 -52.53 -0.60 -19.47
CA TYR A 72 -53.36 -1.04 -20.62
C TYR A 72 -54.06 -2.34 -20.23
N GLY A 73 -55.37 -2.33 -20.36
CA GLY A 73 -56.13 -3.53 -20.07
C GLY A 73 -57.48 -3.56 -20.80
N LYS A 74 -58.00 -4.74 -21.01
CA LYS A 74 -59.40 -4.93 -21.42
C LYS A 74 -60.23 -5.13 -20.19
N TYR A 75 -61.10 -4.17 -19.93
CA TYR A 75 -62.02 -4.23 -18.79
C TYR A 75 -63.40 -4.60 -19.31
N ASN A 76 -64.02 -5.64 -18.75
CA ASN A 76 -65.39 -5.99 -18.99
C ASN A 76 -66.29 -5.18 -18.03
N VAL A 77 -67.00 -4.22 -18.56
CA VAL A 77 -67.96 -3.43 -17.78
C VAL A 77 -69.31 -4.11 -17.93
N LEU A 78 -69.84 -4.62 -16.80
CA LEU A 78 -71.24 -5.06 -16.71
C LEU A 78 -72.10 -3.82 -16.50
N SER A 79 -72.87 -3.46 -17.54
CA SER A 79 -73.87 -2.43 -17.43
C SER A 79 -75.24 -3.08 -17.13
N ASN A 80 -75.73 -2.80 -15.95
CA ASN A 80 -77.15 -3.15 -15.59
C ASN A 80 -78.02 -1.97 -15.91
N ALA A 81 -78.71 -2.01 -16.99
CA ALA A 81 -79.84 -1.10 -17.25
C ALA A 81 -81.15 -1.80 -16.89
N SER A 82 -81.78 -1.39 -15.82
CA SER A 82 -83.12 -1.83 -15.49
C SER A 82 -84.04 -0.63 -15.35
N ASP A 83 -84.95 -0.47 -16.31
CA ASP A 83 -86.12 0.40 -16.16
C ASP A 83 -87.34 -0.49 -15.89
N GLU A 84 -88.34 0.14 -15.18
CA GLU A 84 -89.57 -0.51 -14.64
C GLU A 84 -90.39 -1.27 -15.72
N TYR A 85 -90.04 -1.14 -17.00
CA TYR A 85 -90.78 -1.72 -18.13
C TYR A 85 -89.91 -2.53 -19.11
N THR A 86 -88.64 -2.66 -18.84
CA THR A 86 -87.73 -3.43 -19.79
C THR A 86 -87.03 -4.61 -19.07
N PRO A 87 -87.05 -5.78 -19.68
CA PRO A 87 -86.34 -6.93 -19.08
C PRO A 87 -84.85 -6.67 -18.99
N MET A 88 -84.28 -7.15 -17.92
CA MET A 88 -82.88 -6.98 -17.54
C MET A 88 -81.93 -7.50 -18.64
N TYR A 89 -81.30 -6.63 -19.41
CA TYR A 89 -80.23 -6.99 -20.36
C TYR A 89 -78.89 -6.81 -19.76
N GLN A 90 -78.16 -7.90 -19.56
CA GLN A 90 -76.74 -7.86 -19.22
C GLN A 90 -75.95 -7.74 -20.49
N THR A 91 -75.38 -6.59 -20.74
CA THR A 91 -74.47 -6.38 -21.89
C THR A 91 -73.04 -6.31 -21.35
N THR A 92 -72.22 -7.27 -21.76
CA THR A 92 -70.78 -7.24 -21.48
C THR A 92 -70.10 -6.49 -22.60
N MET A 93 -69.72 -5.24 -22.37
CA MET A 93 -68.88 -4.50 -23.32
C MET A 93 -67.42 -4.66 -22.93
N SER A 94 -66.63 -5.29 -23.81
CA SER A 94 -65.22 -5.38 -23.69
C SER A 94 -64.55 -4.15 -24.32
N ASN A 95 -64.20 -3.15 -23.50
CA ASN A 95 -63.47 -1.99 -23.98
C ASN A 95 -61.99 -2.07 -23.62
N ALA A 96 -61.09 -1.87 -24.61
CA ALA A 96 -59.68 -1.65 -24.36
C ALA A 96 -59.52 -0.25 -23.84
N GLN A 97 -59.04 -0.12 -22.62
CA GLN A 97 -58.83 1.18 -21.97
C GLN A 97 -57.33 1.40 -21.71
N HIS A 98 -56.86 2.57 -22.14
CA HIS A 98 -55.55 3.07 -21.80
C HIS A 98 -55.74 4.06 -20.63
N SER A 99 -55.00 3.80 -19.55
CA SER A 99 -54.98 4.70 -18.41
C SER A 99 -53.55 5.23 -18.21
N PHE A 100 -53.39 6.54 -18.20
CA PHE A 100 -52.16 7.22 -17.96
C PHE A 100 -52.38 8.16 -16.74
N SER A 101 -51.52 8.02 -15.76
CA SER A 101 -51.52 8.91 -14.60
C SER A 101 -50.12 9.40 -14.29
N VAL A 102 -49.97 10.70 -14.08
CA VAL A 102 -48.73 11.34 -13.60
C VAL A 102 -49.07 12.03 -12.31
N GLY A 103 -48.29 11.70 -11.27
CA GLY A 103 -48.42 12.32 -9.96
C GLY A 103 -47.08 12.81 -9.43
N ALA A 104 -47.08 13.94 -8.77
CA ALA A 104 -45.97 14.42 -7.99
C ALA A 104 -46.35 14.46 -6.51
N SER A 105 -45.50 13.93 -5.64
CA SER A 105 -45.74 13.94 -4.20
C SER A 105 -44.49 14.44 -3.45
N VAL A 106 -44.72 15.14 -2.34
CA VAL A 106 -43.68 15.60 -1.42
C VAL A 106 -43.96 14.95 -0.06
N GLY A 107 -43.00 14.15 0.39
CA GLY A 107 -43.09 13.49 1.71
C GLY A 107 -41.85 13.81 2.54
N ILE A 108 -42.02 14.54 3.65
CA ILE A 108 -40.94 14.93 4.55
C ILE A 108 -41.18 14.29 5.91
N SER A 109 -40.17 13.53 6.38
CA SER A 109 -40.20 13.00 7.76
C SER A 109 -39.74 14.06 8.75
N PHE A 110 -40.49 14.28 9.82
CA PHE A 110 -40.11 15.19 10.90
C PHE A 110 -38.77 14.81 11.53
N GLY A 111 -38.49 13.50 11.67
CA GLY A 111 -37.21 12.99 12.17
C GLY A 111 -36.03 13.40 11.29
N ASP A 112 -36.23 13.41 9.98
CA ASP A 112 -35.15 13.82 9.05
C ASP A 112 -34.92 15.33 9.10
N LEU A 113 -35.94 16.15 9.27
CA LEU A 113 -35.78 17.60 9.42
C LEU A 113 -34.97 17.96 10.66
N ILE A 114 -35.28 17.36 11.80
CA ILE A 114 -34.64 17.65 13.08
C ILE A 114 -33.20 17.09 13.09
N ASN A 115 -33.01 15.88 12.62
CA ASN A 115 -31.74 15.17 12.73
C ASN A 115 -30.77 15.48 11.57
N ARG A 116 -31.19 16.15 10.50
CA ARG A 116 -30.38 16.42 9.33
C ARG A 116 -29.07 17.16 9.66
N GLN A 117 -29.16 18.19 10.49
CA GLN A 117 -27.99 18.96 10.87
C GLN A 117 -27.01 18.10 11.68
N LEU A 118 -27.51 17.24 12.57
CA LEU A 118 -26.67 16.31 13.33
C LEU A 118 -26.04 15.26 12.45
N LYS A 119 -26.77 14.70 11.49
CA LYS A 119 -26.22 13.76 10.49
C LYS A 119 -25.09 14.40 9.69
N LEU A 120 -25.27 15.62 9.18
CA LEU A 120 -24.24 16.34 8.44
C LEU A 120 -23.03 16.69 9.32
N LYS A 121 -23.25 17.02 10.59
CA LYS A 121 -22.16 17.29 11.54
C LYS A 121 -21.38 16.02 11.85
N LYS A 122 -22.06 14.87 11.99
CA LYS A 122 -21.41 13.56 12.15
C LYS A 122 -20.47 13.27 10.98
N TYR A 123 -20.91 13.39 9.74
CA TYR A 123 -20.04 13.17 8.58
C TYR A 123 -18.81 14.10 8.55
N LYS A 124 -18.93 15.33 9.05
CA LYS A 124 -17.75 16.21 9.16
C LYS A 124 -16.73 15.67 10.14
N TYR A 125 -17.18 15.16 11.30
CA TYR A 125 -16.27 14.53 12.27
C TYR A 125 -15.68 13.22 11.76
N ASP A 126 -16.46 12.43 11.02
CA ASP A 126 -15.97 11.20 10.41
C ASP A 126 -14.87 11.51 9.37
N ILE A 127 -15.01 12.57 8.57
CA ILE A 127 -14.00 13.04 7.63
C ILE A 127 -12.75 13.50 8.39
N GLU A 128 -12.88 14.30 9.43
CA GLU A 128 -11.79 14.80 10.24
C GLU A 128 -11.02 13.65 10.90
N GLN A 129 -11.71 12.68 11.46
CA GLN A 129 -11.10 11.47 12.03
C GLN A 129 -10.30 10.68 11.00
N LEU A 130 -10.87 10.49 9.79
CA LEU A 130 -10.17 9.78 8.72
C LEU A 130 -8.96 10.56 8.18
N GLN A 131 -8.99 11.89 8.20
CA GLN A 131 -7.83 12.71 7.86
C GLN A 131 -6.68 12.50 8.86
N TYR A 132 -6.98 12.47 10.17
CA TYR A 132 -5.96 12.15 11.17
C TYR A 132 -5.43 10.71 11.01
N THR A 133 -6.28 9.75 10.70
CA THR A 133 -5.84 8.38 10.40
C THR A 133 -4.95 8.32 9.16
N GLN A 134 -5.24 9.12 8.12
CA GLN A 134 -4.39 9.24 6.94
C GLN A 134 -3.02 9.82 7.28
N GLU A 135 -2.97 10.87 8.11
CA GLU A 135 -1.72 11.47 8.59
C GLU A 135 -0.90 10.46 9.40
N GLU A 136 -1.53 9.75 10.34
CA GLU A 136 -0.90 8.69 11.14
C GLU A 136 -0.29 7.58 10.26
N VAL A 137 -1.03 7.09 9.27
CA VAL A 137 -0.53 6.10 8.31
C VAL A 137 0.66 6.63 7.52
N MET A 138 0.64 7.90 7.13
CA MET A 138 1.74 8.53 6.41
C MET A 138 2.99 8.66 7.29
N GLU A 139 2.83 9.10 8.55
CA GLU A 139 3.92 9.21 9.50
C GLU A 139 4.54 7.86 9.84
N GLU A 140 3.71 6.83 10.07
CA GLU A 140 4.19 5.47 10.30
C GLU A 140 5.02 4.95 9.12
N ARG A 141 4.57 5.21 7.89
CA ARG A 141 5.31 4.81 6.69
C ARG A 141 6.62 5.58 6.54
N ARG A 142 6.63 6.88 6.81
CA ARG A 142 7.87 7.68 6.81
C ARG A 142 8.87 7.17 7.84
N LEU A 143 8.40 6.82 9.04
CA LEU A 143 9.25 6.25 10.08
C LEU A 143 9.88 4.94 9.63
N ARG A 144 9.11 4.03 9.06
CA ARG A 144 9.62 2.74 8.54
C ARG A 144 10.65 2.93 7.41
N VAL A 145 10.43 3.91 6.53
CA VAL A 145 11.40 4.24 5.47
C VAL A 145 12.68 4.80 6.08
N LEU A 146 12.57 5.67 7.08
CA LEU A 146 13.74 6.22 7.81
C LEU A 146 14.53 5.11 8.49
N GLU A 147 13.88 4.16 9.16
CA GLU A 147 14.53 3.02 9.80
C GLU A 147 15.27 2.14 8.78
N ALA A 148 14.60 1.83 7.65
CA ALA A 148 15.23 1.07 6.58
C ALA A 148 16.42 1.78 5.94
N TYR A 149 16.31 3.10 5.72
CA TYR A 149 17.39 3.93 5.20
C TYR A 149 18.61 3.96 6.15
N ASN A 150 18.35 4.13 7.46
CA ASN A 150 19.41 4.12 8.48
C ASN A 150 20.09 2.74 8.54
N ALA A 151 19.32 1.65 8.44
CA ALA A 151 19.90 0.30 8.41
C ALA A 151 20.82 0.10 7.20
N VAL A 152 20.45 0.58 6.00
CA VAL A 152 21.32 0.55 4.81
C VAL A 152 22.58 1.37 5.06
N THR A 153 22.46 2.59 5.58
CA THR A 153 23.59 3.47 5.83
C THR A 153 24.56 2.88 6.84
N GLU A 154 24.07 2.28 7.92
CA GLU A 154 24.87 1.58 8.93
C GLU A 154 25.67 0.41 8.29
N GLN A 155 24.98 -0.45 7.53
CA GLN A 155 25.65 -1.57 6.89
C GLN A 155 26.67 -1.13 5.84
N MET A 156 26.40 -0.05 5.10
CA MET A 156 27.36 0.53 4.15
C MET A 156 28.62 1.04 4.84
N SER A 157 28.49 1.64 6.03
CA SER A 157 29.65 2.13 6.79
C SER A 157 30.53 1.01 7.33
N THR A 158 29.93 -0.12 7.70
CA THR A 158 30.64 -1.23 8.34
C THR A 158 31.22 -2.25 7.35
N ILE A 159 30.61 -2.41 6.18
CA ILE A 159 31.01 -3.46 5.21
C ILE A 159 32.45 -3.27 4.71
N LYS A 160 32.88 -2.04 4.49
CA LYS A 160 34.24 -1.71 4.05
C LYS A 160 35.29 -2.17 5.08
N ALA A 161 35.09 -1.86 6.35
CA ALA A 161 35.97 -2.26 7.44
C ALA A 161 36.03 -3.78 7.59
N LYS A 162 34.89 -4.47 7.45
CA LYS A 162 34.84 -5.95 7.47
C LYS A 162 35.56 -6.59 6.28
N ALA A 163 35.41 -5.99 5.09
CA ALA A 163 36.13 -6.44 3.90
C ALA A 163 37.65 -6.30 4.05
N GLU A 164 38.12 -5.17 4.54
CA GLU A 164 39.55 -4.92 4.84
C GLU A 164 40.07 -5.92 5.86
N THR A 165 39.30 -6.17 6.94
CA THR A 165 39.67 -7.16 7.98
C THR A 165 39.76 -8.56 7.39
N ALA A 166 38.79 -8.99 6.59
CA ALA A 166 38.79 -10.30 5.94
C ALA A 166 39.97 -10.44 4.97
N ALA A 167 40.31 -9.39 4.21
CA ALA A 167 41.48 -9.35 3.33
C ALA A 167 42.79 -9.49 4.08
N LEU A 168 42.95 -8.76 5.20
CA LEU A 168 44.12 -8.81 6.06
C LEU A 168 44.34 -10.24 6.61
N TYR A 169 43.32 -10.87 7.19
CA TYR A 169 43.43 -12.24 7.73
C TYR A 169 43.68 -13.26 6.61
N ASN A 170 43.14 -13.07 5.40
CA ASN A 170 43.46 -13.91 4.26
C ASN A 170 44.94 -13.80 3.86
N ALA A 171 45.52 -12.61 3.82
CA ALA A 171 46.92 -12.38 3.51
C ALA A 171 47.85 -12.97 4.61
N GLN A 172 47.52 -12.70 5.90
CA GLN A 172 48.24 -13.23 7.05
C GLN A 172 48.25 -14.76 7.07
N THR A 173 47.11 -15.40 6.83
CA THR A 173 47.04 -16.88 6.80
C THR A 173 47.91 -17.48 5.70
N LYS A 174 48.00 -16.85 4.52
CA LYS A 174 48.86 -17.32 3.44
C LYS A 174 50.35 -17.28 3.82
N ILE A 175 50.76 -16.21 4.53
CA ILE A 175 52.14 -16.10 5.03
C ILE A 175 52.43 -17.20 6.04
N LEU A 176 51.53 -17.40 7.01
CA LEU A 176 51.68 -18.46 8.02
C LEU A 176 51.61 -19.87 7.48
N GLU A 177 50.84 -20.12 6.42
CA GLU A 177 50.85 -21.39 5.71
C GLU A 177 52.26 -21.67 5.09
N ASN A 178 52.90 -20.67 4.50
CA ASN A 178 54.27 -20.81 3.99
C ASN A 178 55.28 -21.03 5.10
N ASP A 179 55.15 -20.32 6.24
CA ASP A 179 56.06 -20.49 7.39
C ASP A 179 55.85 -21.85 8.07
N PHE A 180 54.65 -22.41 8.08
CA PHE A 180 54.40 -23.75 8.53
C PHE A 180 55.08 -24.79 7.61
N ILE A 181 54.98 -24.66 6.29
CA ILE A 181 55.64 -25.55 5.34
C ILE A 181 57.15 -25.49 5.52
N GLN A 182 57.71 -24.35 5.91
CA GLN A 182 59.14 -24.18 6.21
C GLN A 182 59.52 -24.65 7.59
N GLY A 183 58.57 -25.15 8.40
CA GLY A 183 58.83 -25.63 9.76
C GLY A 183 59.10 -24.52 10.78
N LYS A 184 58.75 -23.26 10.49
CA LYS A 184 58.99 -22.11 11.38
C LYS A 184 57.92 -21.91 12.46
N ILE A 185 56.74 -22.45 12.25
CA ILE A 185 55.60 -22.34 13.18
C ILE A 185 54.96 -23.72 13.45
N GLU A 186 54.30 -23.82 14.56
CA GLU A 186 53.55 -25.03 14.96
C GLU A 186 52.15 -25.06 14.32
N ILE A 187 51.60 -26.27 14.16
CA ILE A 187 50.25 -26.51 13.64
C ILE A 187 49.17 -25.84 14.52
N SER A 188 49.39 -25.73 15.80
CA SER A 188 48.50 -25.05 16.76
C SER A 188 48.32 -23.58 16.39
N THR A 189 49.42 -22.88 16.11
CA THR A 189 49.41 -21.47 15.69
C THR A 189 48.66 -21.28 14.37
N LEU A 190 48.99 -22.13 13.39
CA LEU A 190 48.29 -22.07 12.07
C LEU A 190 46.79 -22.34 12.22
N SER A 191 46.39 -23.29 13.09
CA SER A 191 44.96 -23.61 13.33
C SER A 191 44.21 -22.42 13.92
N ILE A 192 44.79 -21.73 14.91
CA ILE A 192 44.19 -20.54 15.51
C ILE A 192 43.98 -19.42 14.48
N GLU A 193 45.00 -19.16 13.66
CA GLU A 193 44.92 -18.10 12.65
C GLU A 193 43.91 -18.45 11.53
N ARG A 194 43.80 -19.72 11.14
CA ARG A 194 42.76 -20.17 10.20
C ARG A 194 41.36 -19.97 10.80
N ALA A 195 41.15 -20.23 12.08
CA ALA A 195 39.87 -19.97 12.75
C ALA A 195 39.54 -18.46 12.76
N ARG A 196 40.54 -17.60 13.04
CA ARG A 196 40.36 -16.13 12.97
C ARG A 196 39.99 -15.66 11.54
N ARG A 197 40.71 -16.16 10.53
CA ARG A 197 40.38 -15.88 9.14
C ARG A 197 38.92 -16.29 8.81
N THR A 198 38.54 -17.51 9.17
CA THR A 198 37.17 -18.01 8.93
C THR A 198 36.14 -17.11 9.57
N GLY A 199 36.37 -16.69 10.82
CA GLY A 199 35.47 -15.75 11.52
C GLY A 199 35.35 -14.38 10.82
N ALA A 200 36.48 -13.83 10.35
CA ALA A 200 36.49 -12.56 9.64
C ALA A 200 35.76 -12.65 8.27
N VAL A 201 36.01 -13.71 7.50
CA VAL A 201 35.35 -13.95 6.21
C VAL A 201 33.84 -14.17 6.42
N THR A 202 33.45 -14.97 7.40
CA THR A 202 32.04 -15.18 7.72
C THR A 202 31.34 -13.88 8.13
N SER A 203 32.01 -13.05 8.95
CA SER A 203 31.47 -11.74 9.36
C SER A 203 31.28 -10.80 8.17
N TYR A 204 32.19 -10.81 7.21
CA TYR A 204 32.04 -10.03 5.98
C TYR A 204 30.88 -10.54 5.14
N GLU A 205 30.76 -11.84 4.90
CA GLU A 205 29.66 -12.41 4.12
C GLU A 205 28.29 -12.16 4.76
N GLN A 206 28.20 -12.26 6.09
CA GLN A 206 26.98 -11.89 6.83
C GLN A 206 26.62 -10.42 6.62
N ALA A 207 27.60 -9.51 6.71
CA ALA A 207 27.34 -8.09 6.47
C ALA A 207 26.89 -7.81 5.04
N ARG A 208 27.45 -8.53 4.06
CA ARG A 208 27.05 -8.44 2.65
C ARG A 208 25.58 -8.83 2.45
N VAL A 209 25.18 -9.96 3.01
CA VAL A 209 23.80 -10.44 2.94
C VAL A 209 22.84 -9.47 3.67
N THR A 210 23.25 -8.97 4.83
CA THR A 210 22.45 -8.02 5.61
C THR A 210 22.25 -6.71 4.84
N LEU A 211 23.31 -6.17 4.22
CA LEU A 211 23.20 -4.98 3.38
C LEU A 211 22.25 -5.22 2.21
N HIS A 212 22.40 -6.31 1.50
CA HIS A 212 21.52 -6.66 0.38
C HIS A 212 20.04 -6.73 0.82
N ASN A 213 19.76 -7.41 1.92
CA ASN A 213 18.39 -7.49 2.45
C ASN A 213 17.84 -6.13 2.89
N SER A 214 18.69 -5.27 3.49
CA SER A 214 18.28 -3.92 3.88
C SER A 214 17.95 -3.04 2.67
N VAL A 215 18.73 -3.16 1.59
CA VAL A 215 18.46 -2.43 0.34
C VAL A 215 17.15 -2.91 -0.30
N ILE A 216 16.93 -4.23 -0.39
CA ILE A 216 15.68 -4.78 -0.92
C ILE A 216 14.49 -4.30 -0.08
N LEU A 217 14.61 -4.29 1.25
CA LEU A 217 13.55 -3.80 2.12
C LEU A 217 13.22 -2.33 1.82
N LEU A 218 14.23 -1.49 1.65
CA LEU A 218 14.05 -0.08 1.29
C LEU A 218 13.39 0.09 -0.09
N GLU A 219 13.80 -0.70 -1.08
CA GLU A 219 13.16 -0.74 -2.41
C GLU A 219 11.68 -1.15 -2.33
N MET A 220 11.37 -2.18 -1.55
CA MET A 220 9.98 -2.65 -1.37
C MET A 220 9.09 -1.62 -0.67
N LEU A 221 9.64 -0.87 0.29
CA LEU A 221 8.90 0.17 1.03
C LEU A 221 8.61 1.41 0.18
N THR A 222 9.53 1.75 -0.72
CA THR A 222 9.49 3.01 -1.49
C THR A 222 9.17 2.81 -2.96
N ASN A 223 9.22 1.57 -3.45
CA ASN A 223 9.09 1.20 -4.87
C ASN A 223 10.12 1.91 -5.78
N ILE A 224 11.23 2.38 -5.21
CA ILE A 224 12.36 2.96 -5.94
C ILE A 224 13.41 1.88 -6.13
N LYS A 225 13.75 1.54 -7.37
CA LYS A 225 14.85 0.63 -7.66
C LYS A 225 16.19 1.34 -7.44
N ILE A 226 16.98 0.80 -6.52
CA ILE A 226 18.30 1.30 -6.13
C ILE A 226 19.35 0.45 -6.82
N ILE A 227 19.16 -0.88 -6.86
CA ILE A 227 20.01 -1.81 -7.56
C ILE A 227 19.56 -1.86 -9.03
N LYS A 228 20.39 -1.38 -9.93
CA LYS A 228 20.14 -1.52 -11.37
C LYS A 228 20.43 -2.97 -11.78
N GLU A 229 19.38 -3.72 -12.01
CA GLU A 229 19.54 -5.00 -12.73
C GLU A 229 20.10 -4.73 -14.13
N LYS A 230 21.20 -5.39 -14.45
CA LYS A 230 21.81 -5.37 -15.78
C LYS A 230 21.12 -6.36 -16.70
#